data_2013bf270be6f739178fcceef7f93112
#
_entry.id   2013bf270be6f739178fcceef7f93112
#
_cell.length_a   1.000
_cell.length_b   1.000
_cell.length_c   1.000
_cell.angle_alpha   90.00
_cell.angle_beta   90.00
_cell.angle_gamma   90.00
#
_symmetry.space_group_name_H-M   'P 1'
#
loop_
_entity.id
_entity.type
_entity.pdbx_description
1 polymer ?
#
loop_
_entity_poly.entity_id
_entity_poly.type
_entity_poly.pdbx_seq_one_letter_code
_entity_poly.pdbx_strand_id
1 'polypeptide(L)'
;MGTEIEADGRALRVSRRERAIAQMEAHDLDVLVLGRQANVRYISGAPQLWVVGTRPFGPICTFVRATGEIHLNSTWDEGIPEEIPHENLYGLAWNPMTLIGVLQNIKGTDTARRVGTDALTPTFAKLLPMAFPNAELVDAEQAMRAARRVKTPEEILALRRALAVAEQALARGAAELAPGTTEKRLAATILEAEAAGGVSTPATQDAAWVTSKDHPWRRAGGDGRVGEGDLVALSAGVLADGYVAEVARTLHVGDPTDAVRSLYRRRDELWDRLVEACRPGNPTSALLDAYEQAGEPLPAMPVAHGLGLGFDPPVVSQNLRSTAESDLLEEGMVLAVTGYVWEPDLGAVFTRDAVVVGADGPEVLTQTPTDSEAAHA
;
A
#
# COMPACT_ATOMS: atom_id res chain seq x y z
N MET A 1 1.63 12.62 25.72
CA MET A 1 1.39 11.69 24.60
C MET A 1 0.51 12.28 23.49
N GLY A 2 -0.51 13.11 23.78
CA GLY A 2 -1.37 13.69 22.73
C GLY A 2 -0.69 14.71 21.81
N THR A 3 0.18 15.55 22.35
CA THR A 3 0.80 16.66 21.61
C THR A 3 1.91 16.23 20.61
N GLU A 4 2.65 15.17 20.89
CA GLU A 4 3.68 14.63 19.95
C GLU A 4 3.05 13.92 18.75
N ILE A 5 1.94 13.21 18.94
CA ILE A 5 1.23 12.53 17.85
C ILE A 5 0.61 13.55 16.88
N GLU A 6 0.12 14.67 17.41
CA GLU A 6 -0.48 15.74 16.60
C GLU A 6 0.56 16.52 15.80
N ALA A 7 1.71 16.82 16.39
CA ALA A 7 2.83 17.46 15.69
C ALA A 7 3.37 16.60 14.53
N ASP A 8 3.53 15.29 14.75
CA ASP A 8 3.93 14.31 13.72
C ASP A 8 2.92 14.25 12.56
N GLY A 9 1.64 14.26 12.84
CA GLY A 9 0.59 14.23 11.82
C GLY A 9 0.60 15.48 10.93
N ARG A 10 0.88 16.67 11.50
CA ARG A 10 0.98 17.92 10.75
C ARG A 10 2.23 17.95 9.87
N ALA A 11 3.38 17.57 10.40
CA ALA A 11 4.63 17.50 9.63
C ALA A 11 4.47 16.57 8.42
N LEU A 12 3.87 15.40 8.62
CA LEU A 12 3.54 14.45 7.56
C LEU A 12 2.66 15.06 6.47
N ARG A 13 1.62 15.82 6.84
CA ARG A 13 0.73 16.46 5.85
C ARG A 13 1.42 17.59 5.10
N VAL A 14 2.28 18.36 5.77
CA VAL A 14 3.05 19.44 5.15
C VAL A 14 4.01 18.86 4.12
N SER A 15 4.84 17.89 4.49
CA SER A 15 5.85 17.30 3.60
C SER A 15 5.21 16.65 2.35
N ARG A 16 4.05 15.99 2.50
CA ARG A 16 3.29 15.45 1.36
C ARG A 16 2.77 16.52 0.42
N ARG A 17 2.23 17.63 0.96
CA ARG A 17 1.73 18.75 0.14
C ARG A 17 2.85 19.45 -0.61
N GLU A 18 4.00 19.66 0.01
CA GLU A 18 5.17 20.20 -0.66
C GLU A 18 5.59 19.35 -1.87
N ARG A 19 5.63 18.04 -1.72
CA ARG A 19 5.89 17.12 -2.84
C ARG A 19 4.80 17.19 -3.92
N ALA A 20 3.53 17.25 -3.52
CA ALA A 20 2.43 17.38 -4.48
C ALA A 20 2.53 18.70 -5.26
N ILE A 21 2.82 19.81 -4.60
CA ILE A 21 3.04 21.12 -5.23
C ILE A 21 4.19 21.04 -6.23
N ALA A 22 5.32 20.47 -5.85
CA ALA A 22 6.46 20.29 -6.75
C ALA A 22 6.09 19.47 -8.00
N GLN A 23 5.27 18.42 -7.85
CA GLN A 23 4.80 17.65 -8.99
C GLN A 23 3.72 18.39 -9.81
N MET A 24 2.88 19.19 -9.17
CA MET A 24 1.97 20.07 -9.90
C MET A 24 2.74 21.08 -10.76
N GLU A 25 3.83 21.63 -10.24
CA GLU A 25 4.71 22.54 -10.99
C GLU A 25 5.39 21.81 -12.16
N ALA A 26 5.95 20.64 -11.92
CA ALA A 26 6.62 19.84 -12.95
C ALA A 26 5.68 19.42 -14.11
N HIS A 27 4.38 19.26 -13.81
CA HIS A 27 3.36 18.88 -14.79
C HIS A 27 2.46 20.05 -15.25
N ASP A 28 2.81 21.29 -14.86
CA ASP A 28 2.08 22.52 -15.18
C ASP A 28 0.59 22.44 -14.77
N LEU A 29 0.29 21.95 -13.56
CA LEU A 29 -1.06 21.83 -13.03
C LEU A 29 -1.39 22.99 -12.09
N ASP A 30 -2.52 23.67 -12.32
CA ASP A 30 -2.99 24.76 -11.46
C ASP A 30 -3.89 24.26 -10.33
N VAL A 31 -4.72 23.25 -10.65
CA VAL A 31 -5.71 22.67 -9.73
C VAL A 31 -5.69 21.16 -9.86
N LEU A 32 -5.82 20.47 -8.72
CA LEU A 32 -6.11 19.03 -8.66
C LEU A 32 -7.56 18.82 -8.25
N VAL A 33 -8.26 17.96 -8.97
CA VAL A 33 -9.63 17.51 -8.66
C VAL A 33 -9.59 15.98 -8.51
N LEU A 34 -9.54 15.53 -7.27
CA LEU A 34 -9.18 14.16 -6.91
C LEU A 34 -10.37 13.36 -6.39
N GLY A 35 -10.47 12.11 -6.81
CA GLY A 35 -11.46 11.15 -6.36
C GLY A 35 -10.88 9.86 -5.82
N ARG A 36 -9.61 9.52 -6.15
CA ARG A 36 -8.93 8.34 -5.59
C ARG A 36 -8.56 8.59 -4.15
N GLN A 37 -8.93 7.65 -3.28
CA GLN A 37 -8.73 7.77 -1.84
C GLN A 37 -7.27 8.04 -1.45
N ALA A 38 -6.31 7.35 -2.07
CA ALA A 38 -4.89 7.57 -1.84
C ALA A 38 -4.48 9.03 -2.11
N ASN A 39 -4.93 9.60 -3.23
CA ASN A 39 -4.62 10.98 -3.62
C ASN A 39 -5.35 12.00 -2.73
N VAL A 40 -6.63 11.76 -2.43
CA VAL A 40 -7.41 12.59 -1.49
C VAL A 40 -6.71 12.67 -0.14
N ARG A 41 -6.33 11.53 0.43
CA ARG A 41 -5.65 11.48 1.73
C ARG A 41 -4.24 12.05 1.67
N TYR A 42 -3.52 11.87 0.58
CA TYR A 42 -2.17 12.43 0.41
C TYR A 42 -2.19 13.95 0.54
N ILE A 43 -3.14 14.60 -0.12
CA ILE A 43 -3.29 16.07 -0.11
C ILE A 43 -3.91 16.55 1.20
N SER A 44 -5.06 15.99 1.59
CA SER A 44 -5.87 16.53 2.69
C SER A 44 -5.46 16.02 4.07
N GLY A 45 -4.92 14.81 4.16
CA GLY A 45 -4.74 14.10 5.42
C GLY A 45 -6.05 13.57 6.02
N ALA A 46 -7.20 13.89 5.43
CA ALA A 46 -8.50 13.45 5.91
C ALA A 46 -8.60 11.92 5.92
N PRO A 47 -9.32 11.32 6.89
CA PRO A 47 -9.57 9.89 6.91
C PRO A 47 -10.42 9.48 5.70
N GLN A 48 -10.56 8.17 5.48
CA GLN A 48 -11.43 7.69 4.43
C GLN A 48 -12.86 8.19 4.66
N LEU A 49 -13.33 9.02 3.74
CA LEU A 49 -14.69 9.54 3.79
C LEU A 49 -15.65 8.40 3.41
N TRP A 50 -16.61 8.09 4.27
CA TRP A 50 -17.49 6.92 4.14
C TRP A 50 -18.25 6.86 2.80
N VAL A 51 -18.47 8.00 2.17
CA VAL A 51 -19.14 8.11 0.88
C VAL A 51 -18.35 7.55 -0.30
N VAL A 52 -17.03 7.37 -0.14
CA VAL A 52 -16.15 6.93 -1.21
C VAL A 52 -16.51 5.54 -1.71
N GLY A 53 -16.87 4.63 -0.81
CA GLY A 53 -17.28 3.27 -1.17
C GLY A 53 -18.71 3.15 -1.69
N THR A 54 -19.57 4.14 -1.44
CA THR A 54 -20.99 4.10 -1.79
C THR A 54 -21.36 4.92 -3.00
N ARG A 55 -20.46 5.77 -3.47
CA ARG A 55 -20.67 6.62 -4.66
C ARG A 55 -19.68 6.26 -5.76
N PRO A 56 -20.16 5.83 -6.91
CA PRO A 56 -19.30 5.51 -8.06
C PRO A 56 -18.79 6.76 -8.78
N PHE A 57 -18.89 7.95 -8.20
CA PHE A 57 -18.59 9.18 -8.90
C PHE A 57 -18.12 10.29 -7.98
N GLY A 58 -17.40 11.14 -8.55
CA GLY A 58 -17.21 12.49 -8.12
C GLY A 58 -15.88 12.75 -7.48
N PRO A 59 -15.43 13.95 -7.77
CA PRO A 59 -14.34 14.56 -7.06
C PRO A 59 -14.68 14.68 -5.58
N ILE A 60 -13.70 14.41 -4.74
CA ILE A 60 -13.83 14.48 -3.28
C ILE A 60 -12.96 15.59 -2.73
N CYS A 61 -11.77 15.78 -3.31
CA CYS A 61 -10.82 16.80 -2.89
C CYS A 61 -10.47 17.70 -4.08
N THR A 62 -10.53 19.00 -3.87
CA THR A 62 -9.98 19.99 -4.79
C THR A 62 -8.86 20.72 -4.09
N PHE A 63 -7.70 20.78 -4.73
CA PHE A 63 -6.53 21.48 -4.25
C PHE A 63 -6.08 22.54 -5.25
N VAL A 64 -5.99 23.79 -4.83
CA VAL A 64 -5.63 24.93 -5.67
C VAL A 64 -4.19 25.33 -5.37
N ARG A 65 -3.27 25.13 -6.32
CA ARG A 65 -1.83 25.41 -6.14
C ARG A 65 -1.55 26.84 -5.74
N ALA A 66 -2.21 27.80 -6.37
CA ALA A 66 -1.95 29.25 -6.17
C ALA A 66 -2.30 29.76 -4.76
N THR A 67 -3.31 29.15 -4.11
CA THR A 67 -3.76 29.56 -2.77
C THR A 67 -3.30 28.59 -1.68
N GLY A 68 -2.99 27.35 -2.05
CA GLY A 68 -2.74 26.24 -1.12
C GLY A 68 -4.00 25.74 -0.44
N GLU A 69 -5.19 26.19 -0.85
CA GLU A 69 -6.46 25.82 -0.25
C GLU A 69 -6.89 24.43 -0.67
N ILE A 70 -7.42 23.69 0.31
CA ILE A 70 -7.99 22.36 0.15
C ILE A 70 -9.49 22.47 0.39
N HIS A 71 -10.27 21.90 -0.52
CA HIS A 71 -11.73 21.85 -0.45
C HIS A 71 -12.16 20.38 -0.50
N LEU A 72 -13.03 19.96 0.43
CA LEU A 72 -13.45 18.57 0.58
C LEU A 72 -14.97 18.41 0.48
N ASN A 73 -15.41 17.38 -0.21
CA ASN A 73 -16.79 16.91 -0.14
C ASN A 73 -16.94 15.95 1.04
N SER A 74 -17.25 16.49 2.21
CA SER A 74 -17.45 15.75 3.45
C SER A 74 -18.69 16.24 4.17
N THR A 75 -19.37 15.32 4.86
CA THR A 75 -20.50 15.65 5.76
C THR A 75 -20.07 15.75 7.22
N TRP A 76 -18.83 15.37 7.52
CA TRP A 76 -18.32 15.32 8.88
C TRP A 76 -17.07 16.19 9.00
N ASP A 77 -16.96 16.85 10.14
CA ASP A 77 -15.75 17.57 10.53
C ASP A 77 -14.79 16.63 11.29
N GLU A 78 -15.31 15.53 11.85
CA GLU A 78 -14.52 14.61 12.65
C GLU A 78 -13.37 13.98 11.86
N GLY A 79 -12.16 14.11 12.38
CA GLY A 79 -10.94 13.61 11.74
C GLY A 79 -10.43 14.45 10.57
N ILE A 80 -11.11 15.54 10.22
CA ILE A 80 -10.58 16.50 9.23
C ILE A 80 -9.48 17.35 9.89
N PRO A 81 -8.31 17.49 9.26
CA PRO A 81 -7.23 18.32 9.79
C PRO A 81 -7.67 19.79 10.00
N GLU A 82 -7.28 20.38 11.14
CA GLU A 82 -7.65 21.73 11.53
C GLU A 82 -7.23 22.81 10.52
N GLU A 83 -6.20 22.53 9.72
CA GLU A 83 -5.76 23.45 8.67
C GLU A 83 -6.70 23.50 7.45
N ILE A 84 -7.75 22.67 7.41
CA ILE A 84 -8.82 22.75 6.40
C ILE A 84 -10.03 23.42 7.07
N PRO A 85 -10.32 24.69 6.74
CA PRO A 85 -11.38 25.41 7.42
C PRO A 85 -12.75 24.84 7.08
N HIS A 86 -13.70 24.99 8.01
CA HIS A 86 -15.05 24.44 7.89
C HIS A 86 -15.79 24.92 6.64
N GLU A 87 -15.58 26.16 6.22
CA GLU A 87 -16.15 26.73 5.00
C GLU A 87 -15.69 26.05 3.70
N ASN A 88 -14.59 25.27 3.78
CA ASN A 88 -14.08 24.48 2.67
C ASN A 88 -14.62 23.04 2.68
N LEU A 89 -15.55 22.71 3.61
CA LEU A 89 -16.21 21.42 3.67
C LEU A 89 -17.60 21.53 3.06
N TYR A 90 -17.86 20.75 2.03
CA TYR A 90 -19.10 20.75 1.30
C TYR A 90 -19.86 19.44 1.54
N GLY A 91 -21.13 19.56 1.92
CA GLY A 91 -21.99 18.39 2.11
C GLY A 91 -22.18 17.55 0.85
N LEU A 92 -22.69 16.34 1.04
CA LEU A 92 -22.95 15.42 -0.07
C LEU A 92 -23.91 15.99 -1.09
N ALA A 93 -23.43 16.19 -2.30
CA ALA A 93 -24.26 16.56 -3.43
C ALA A 93 -24.74 15.30 -4.17
N TRP A 94 -26.03 14.97 -4.07
CA TRP A 94 -26.64 13.88 -4.84
C TRP A 94 -26.84 14.28 -6.33
N ASN A 95 -27.03 15.56 -6.58
CA ASN A 95 -27.05 16.09 -7.93
C ASN A 95 -25.64 16.52 -8.34
N PRO A 96 -25.06 15.94 -9.42
CA PRO A 96 -23.74 16.31 -9.89
C PRO A 96 -23.58 17.81 -10.18
N MET A 97 -24.66 18.47 -10.64
CA MET A 97 -24.64 19.92 -10.93
C MET A 97 -24.40 20.77 -9.67
N THR A 98 -24.81 20.30 -8.49
CA THR A 98 -24.50 20.99 -7.23
C THR A 98 -22.99 21.03 -6.99
N LEU A 99 -22.31 19.91 -7.26
CA LEU A 99 -20.85 19.86 -7.14
C LEU A 99 -20.16 20.77 -8.17
N ILE A 100 -20.67 20.80 -9.41
CA ILE A 100 -20.13 21.73 -10.42
C ILE A 100 -20.26 23.18 -9.94
N GLY A 101 -21.41 23.55 -9.35
CA GLY A 101 -21.60 24.86 -8.75
C GLY A 101 -20.63 25.16 -7.60
N VAL A 102 -20.33 24.18 -6.76
CA VAL A 102 -19.27 24.31 -5.72
C VAL A 102 -17.93 24.61 -6.34
N LEU A 103 -17.51 23.79 -7.31
CA LEU A 103 -16.21 23.94 -7.98
C LEU A 103 -16.05 25.31 -8.66
N GLN A 104 -17.12 25.83 -9.27
CA GLN A 104 -17.12 27.17 -9.91
C GLN A 104 -16.87 28.32 -8.93
N ASN A 105 -17.22 28.13 -7.65
CA ASN A 105 -17.09 29.15 -6.62
C ASN A 105 -15.77 29.07 -5.82
N ILE A 106 -14.94 28.06 -6.06
CA ILE A 106 -13.62 27.96 -5.43
C ILE A 106 -12.70 29.00 -6.09
N LYS A 107 -12.04 29.82 -5.26
CA LYS A 107 -11.11 30.85 -5.73
C LYS A 107 -9.95 30.24 -6.51
N GLY A 108 -9.69 30.75 -7.70
CA GLY A 108 -8.59 30.30 -8.58
C GLY A 108 -9.01 29.23 -9.60
N THR A 109 -10.23 28.73 -9.54
CA THR A 109 -10.72 27.79 -10.55
C THR A 109 -11.09 28.47 -11.87
N ASP A 110 -11.52 29.70 -11.82
CA ASP A 110 -11.88 30.54 -12.98
C ASP A 110 -10.67 30.93 -13.84
N THR A 111 -9.50 31.02 -13.21
CA THR A 111 -8.22 31.39 -13.86
C THR A 111 -7.34 30.19 -14.19
N ALA A 112 -7.72 29.00 -13.74
CA ALA A 112 -6.98 27.78 -14.00
C ALA A 112 -6.91 27.47 -15.51
N ARG A 113 -5.74 27.06 -15.98
CA ARG A 113 -5.47 26.69 -17.37
C ARG A 113 -5.32 25.18 -17.54
N ARG A 114 -4.80 24.50 -16.53
CA ARG A 114 -4.61 23.03 -16.51
C ARG A 114 -5.10 22.47 -15.19
N VAL A 115 -6.08 21.58 -15.29
CA VAL A 115 -6.72 20.94 -14.15
C VAL A 115 -6.45 19.43 -14.22
N GLY A 116 -5.73 18.91 -13.24
CA GLY A 116 -5.42 17.50 -13.13
C GLY A 116 -6.55 16.73 -12.45
N THR A 117 -6.91 15.57 -13.00
CA THR A 117 -7.93 14.68 -12.43
C THR A 117 -7.41 13.25 -12.37
N ASP A 118 -7.84 12.46 -11.38
CA ASP A 118 -7.33 11.09 -11.19
C ASP A 118 -8.36 9.97 -11.41
N ALA A 119 -9.62 10.22 -11.12
CA ALA A 119 -10.67 9.21 -11.25
C ALA A 119 -12.02 9.84 -11.56
N LEU A 120 -12.34 9.91 -12.83
CA LEU A 120 -13.61 10.44 -13.30
C LEU A 120 -14.52 9.32 -13.82
N THR A 121 -15.79 9.38 -13.42
CA THR A 121 -16.83 8.63 -14.14
C THR A 121 -17.14 9.32 -15.48
N PRO A 122 -17.75 8.61 -16.44
CA PRO A 122 -18.19 9.21 -17.71
C PRO A 122 -19.06 10.45 -17.52
N THR A 123 -19.88 10.49 -16.46
CA THR A 123 -20.72 11.66 -16.14
C THR A 123 -19.86 12.86 -15.78
N PHE A 124 -18.90 12.71 -14.86
CA PHE A 124 -18.05 13.83 -14.47
C PHE A 124 -17.06 14.24 -15.56
N ALA A 125 -16.60 13.34 -16.40
CA ALA A 125 -15.80 13.70 -17.58
C ALA A 125 -16.54 14.68 -18.51
N LYS A 126 -17.87 14.60 -18.58
CA LYS A 126 -18.71 15.52 -19.37
C LYS A 126 -19.03 16.82 -18.63
N LEU A 127 -19.21 16.77 -17.31
CA LEU A 127 -19.67 17.92 -16.53
C LEU A 127 -18.51 18.80 -16.04
N LEU A 128 -17.35 18.22 -15.77
CA LEU A 128 -16.22 18.95 -15.19
C LEU A 128 -15.74 20.14 -16.05
N PRO A 129 -15.76 20.10 -17.40
CA PRO A 129 -15.48 21.27 -18.23
C PRO A 129 -16.39 22.49 -17.96
N MET A 130 -17.57 22.27 -17.39
CA MET A 130 -18.47 23.38 -17.02
C MET A 130 -17.94 24.12 -15.76
N ALA A 131 -17.22 23.44 -14.89
CA ALA A 131 -16.59 24.06 -13.73
C ALA A 131 -15.29 24.79 -14.09
N PHE A 132 -14.61 24.35 -15.14
CA PHE A 132 -13.31 24.90 -15.57
C PHE A 132 -13.35 25.25 -17.07
N PRO A 133 -14.13 26.26 -17.48
CA PRO A 133 -14.37 26.53 -18.89
C PRO A 133 -13.13 27.02 -19.67
N ASN A 134 -12.11 27.50 -18.97
CA ASN A 134 -10.87 28.01 -19.55
C ASN A 134 -9.69 27.02 -19.42
N ALA A 135 -9.92 25.84 -18.83
CA ALA A 135 -8.86 24.89 -18.52
C ALA A 135 -8.88 23.68 -19.44
N GLU A 136 -7.69 23.17 -19.71
CA GLU A 136 -7.47 21.82 -20.20
C GLU A 136 -7.58 20.84 -19.03
N LEU A 137 -8.42 19.81 -19.15
CA LEU A 137 -8.49 18.70 -18.19
C LEU A 137 -7.49 17.62 -18.59
N VAL A 138 -6.59 17.27 -17.69
CA VAL A 138 -5.51 16.30 -17.91
C VAL A 138 -5.48 15.23 -16.85
N ASP A 139 -4.81 14.12 -17.14
CA ASP A 139 -4.56 13.04 -16.16
C ASP A 139 -3.54 13.50 -15.12
N ALA A 140 -3.96 13.56 -13.86
CA ALA A 140 -3.09 13.86 -12.72
C ALA A 140 -2.44 12.62 -12.10
N GLU A 141 -2.80 11.43 -12.54
CA GLU A 141 -2.31 10.20 -11.90
C GLU A 141 -0.78 10.09 -11.97
N GLN A 142 -0.17 10.54 -13.08
CA GLN A 142 1.30 10.55 -13.20
C GLN A 142 1.95 11.49 -12.17
N ALA A 143 1.44 12.72 -12.01
CA ALA A 143 1.93 13.66 -11.03
C ALA A 143 1.75 13.13 -9.60
N MET A 144 0.58 12.58 -9.28
CA MET A 144 0.30 12.03 -7.96
C MET A 144 1.11 10.77 -7.65
N ARG A 145 1.34 9.91 -8.63
CA ARG A 145 2.24 8.75 -8.49
C ARG A 145 3.69 9.19 -8.25
N ALA A 146 4.17 10.18 -8.99
CA ALA A 146 5.50 10.73 -8.78
C ALA A 146 5.65 11.36 -7.39
N ALA A 147 4.63 12.07 -6.89
CA ALA A 147 4.63 12.62 -5.54
C ALA A 147 4.72 11.53 -4.45
N ARG A 148 4.03 10.39 -4.63
CA ARG A 148 3.96 9.30 -3.64
C ARG A 148 5.05 8.24 -3.77
N ARG A 149 5.75 8.19 -4.90
CA ARG A 149 6.73 7.13 -5.23
C ARG A 149 7.86 7.07 -4.21
N VAL A 150 8.47 8.22 -3.91
CA VAL A 150 9.54 8.37 -2.92
C VAL A 150 8.93 8.89 -1.62
N LYS A 151 9.18 8.22 -0.50
CA LYS A 151 8.60 8.54 0.81
C LYS A 151 9.40 9.63 1.52
N THR A 152 8.70 10.49 2.24
CA THR A 152 9.36 11.40 3.19
C THR A 152 9.74 10.63 4.47
N PRO A 153 10.65 11.15 5.30
CA PRO A 153 10.97 10.53 6.58
C PRO A 153 9.74 10.30 7.47
N GLU A 154 8.78 11.23 7.45
CA GLU A 154 7.53 11.13 8.20
C GLU A 154 6.62 10.01 7.66
N GLU A 155 6.62 9.80 6.34
CA GLU A 155 5.89 8.69 5.72
C GLU A 155 6.52 7.34 6.09
N ILE A 156 7.85 7.24 6.13
CA ILE A 156 8.54 6.01 6.57
C ILE A 156 8.22 5.72 8.04
N LEU A 157 8.15 6.75 8.90
CA LEU A 157 7.75 6.59 10.29
C LEU A 157 6.31 6.09 10.41
N ALA A 158 5.39 6.62 9.60
CA ALA A 158 4.00 6.15 9.56
C ALA A 158 3.90 4.68 9.10
N LEU A 159 4.68 4.29 8.09
CA LEU A 159 4.78 2.90 7.64
C LEU A 159 5.33 1.97 8.72
N ARG A 160 6.35 2.38 9.48
CA ARG A 160 6.86 1.59 10.62
C ARG A 160 5.80 1.34 11.69
N ARG A 161 4.97 2.36 12.00
CA ARG A 161 3.85 2.20 12.94
C ARG A 161 2.79 1.22 12.42
N ALA A 162 2.45 1.31 11.16
CA ALA A 162 1.52 0.38 10.52
C ALA A 162 2.08 -1.06 10.51
N LEU A 163 3.36 -1.23 10.18
CA LEU A 163 4.04 -2.52 10.21
C LEU A 163 4.03 -3.14 11.60
N ALA A 164 4.25 -2.35 12.67
CA ALA A 164 4.23 -2.87 14.04
C ALA A 164 2.88 -3.51 14.40
N VAL A 165 1.76 -2.96 13.90
CA VAL A 165 0.43 -3.56 14.10
C VAL A 165 0.30 -4.87 13.31
N ALA A 166 0.74 -4.88 12.06
CA ALA A 166 0.69 -6.08 11.21
C ALA A 166 1.56 -7.22 11.78
N GLU A 167 2.75 -6.90 12.28
CA GLU A 167 3.66 -7.87 12.89
C GLU A 167 3.10 -8.47 14.19
N GLN A 168 2.48 -7.65 15.03
CA GLN A 168 1.80 -8.14 16.24
C GLN A 168 0.63 -9.06 15.89
N ALA A 169 -0.14 -8.71 14.85
CA ALA A 169 -1.24 -9.54 14.38
C ALA A 169 -0.74 -10.88 13.82
N LEU A 170 0.34 -10.86 13.03
CA LEU A 170 0.98 -12.06 12.51
C LEU A 170 1.47 -12.97 13.65
N ALA A 171 2.14 -12.41 14.66
CA ALA A 171 2.62 -13.15 15.83
C ALA A 171 1.49 -13.81 16.62
N ARG A 172 0.32 -13.13 16.74
CA ARG A 172 -0.88 -13.71 17.36
C ARG A 172 -1.42 -14.90 16.57
N GLY A 173 -1.49 -14.78 15.23
CA GLY A 173 -1.88 -15.89 14.37
C GLY A 173 -0.91 -17.07 14.47
N ALA A 174 0.39 -16.81 14.49
CA ALA A 174 1.44 -17.82 14.63
C ALA A 174 1.31 -18.58 15.96
N ALA A 175 1.02 -17.90 17.06
CA ALA A 175 0.87 -18.51 18.39
C ALA A 175 -0.35 -19.47 18.49
N GLU A 176 -1.33 -19.35 17.63
CA GLU A 176 -2.49 -20.27 17.57
C GLU A 176 -2.32 -21.43 16.57
N LEU A 177 -1.17 -21.47 15.87
CA LEU A 177 -0.94 -22.51 14.87
C LEU A 177 -0.70 -23.86 15.54
N ALA A 178 -1.59 -24.82 15.28
CA ALA A 178 -1.49 -26.18 15.78
C ALA A 178 -2.26 -27.14 14.86
N PRO A 179 -1.94 -28.43 14.87
CA PRO A 179 -2.73 -29.44 14.17
C PRO A 179 -4.19 -29.40 14.58
N GLY A 180 -5.09 -29.42 13.60
CA GLY A 180 -6.54 -29.33 13.81
C GLY A 180 -7.11 -27.92 13.86
N THR A 181 -6.28 -26.86 14.00
CA THR A 181 -6.71 -25.47 13.82
C THR A 181 -7.19 -25.27 12.39
N THR A 182 -8.10 -24.32 12.18
CA THR A 182 -8.60 -24.01 10.82
C THR A 182 -8.02 -22.71 10.31
N GLU A 183 -7.83 -22.60 8.99
CA GLU A 183 -7.43 -21.34 8.32
C GLU A 183 -8.33 -20.17 8.75
N LYS A 184 -9.65 -20.41 8.89
CA LYS A 184 -10.61 -19.39 9.35
C LYS A 184 -10.36 -18.94 10.78
N ARG A 185 -9.95 -19.84 11.66
CA ARG A 185 -9.62 -19.47 13.05
C ARG A 185 -8.36 -18.63 13.09
N LEU A 186 -7.31 -19.02 12.37
CA LEU A 186 -6.06 -18.25 12.27
C LEU A 186 -6.33 -16.84 11.68
N ALA A 187 -7.10 -16.79 10.59
CA ALA A 187 -7.49 -15.50 10.00
C ALA A 187 -8.29 -14.62 10.99
N ALA A 188 -9.22 -15.21 11.74
CA ALA A 188 -9.98 -14.47 12.76
C ALA A 188 -9.09 -13.92 13.86
N THR A 189 -8.09 -14.67 14.32
CA THR A 189 -7.12 -14.22 15.34
C THR A 189 -6.27 -13.06 14.83
N ILE A 190 -5.80 -13.12 13.57
CA ILE A 190 -5.05 -12.03 12.94
C ILE A 190 -5.91 -10.78 12.86
N LEU A 191 -7.14 -10.87 12.34
CA LEU A 191 -8.05 -9.74 12.20
C LEU A 191 -8.46 -9.15 13.56
N GLU A 192 -8.65 -9.98 14.60
CA GLU A 192 -8.92 -9.51 15.96
C GLU A 192 -7.74 -8.70 16.51
N ALA A 193 -6.51 -9.16 16.27
CA ALA A 193 -5.31 -8.47 16.71
C ALA A 193 -5.11 -7.13 15.95
N GLU A 194 -5.38 -7.09 14.65
CA GLU A 194 -5.36 -5.86 13.85
C GLU A 194 -6.38 -4.84 14.41
N ALA A 195 -7.60 -5.30 14.69
CA ALA A 195 -8.66 -4.45 15.26
C ALA A 195 -8.28 -3.95 16.66
N ALA A 196 -7.69 -4.80 17.51
CA ALA A 196 -7.16 -4.41 18.82
C ALA A 196 -6.02 -3.38 18.71
N GLY A 197 -5.25 -3.42 17.64
CA GLY A 197 -4.21 -2.44 17.28
C GLY A 197 -4.76 -1.12 16.72
N GLY A 198 -6.10 -0.95 16.67
CA GLY A 198 -6.75 0.28 16.19
C GLY A 198 -7.01 0.32 14.68
N VAL A 199 -6.83 -0.80 13.97
CA VAL A 199 -7.07 -0.88 12.52
C VAL A 199 -8.48 -1.39 12.25
N SER A 200 -9.27 -0.63 11.50
CA SER A 200 -10.64 -0.99 11.13
C SER A 200 -10.76 -1.70 9.78
N THR A 201 -9.71 -1.69 8.98
CA THR A 201 -9.75 -2.21 7.61
C THR A 201 -8.49 -3.01 7.33
N PRO A 202 -8.60 -4.34 7.13
CA PRO A 202 -7.45 -5.14 6.67
C PRO A 202 -7.07 -4.73 5.25
N ALA A 203 -5.77 -4.74 4.94
CA ALA A 203 -5.26 -4.47 3.61
C ALA A 203 -5.03 -5.75 2.79
N THR A 204 -4.96 -6.91 3.43
CA THR A 204 -4.89 -8.23 2.78
C THR A 204 -6.21 -8.97 2.91
N GLN A 205 -6.63 -9.66 1.83
CA GLN A 205 -7.86 -10.46 1.84
C GLN A 205 -7.65 -11.84 2.47
N ASP A 206 -6.46 -12.40 2.29
CA ASP A 206 -6.11 -13.75 2.69
C ASP A 206 -5.09 -13.70 3.83
N ALA A 207 -5.57 -13.96 5.06
CA ALA A 207 -4.75 -13.88 6.26
C ALA A 207 -4.08 -15.21 6.65
N ALA A 208 -4.67 -16.36 6.29
CA ALA A 208 -4.11 -17.68 6.59
C ALA A 208 -4.54 -18.74 5.58
N TRP A 209 -3.61 -19.58 5.13
CA TRP A 209 -3.92 -20.72 4.26
C TRP A 209 -2.84 -21.79 4.30
N VAL A 210 -3.23 -23.04 4.13
CA VAL A 210 -2.31 -24.16 3.87
C VAL A 210 -1.83 -24.06 2.42
N THR A 211 -0.52 -24.13 2.18
CA THR A 211 0.03 -24.05 0.84
C THR A 211 -0.16 -25.35 0.08
N SER A 212 -0.41 -25.27 -1.23
CA SER A 212 -0.64 -26.47 -2.06
C SER A 212 0.66 -27.23 -2.32
N LYS A 213 0.59 -28.55 -2.18
CA LYS A 213 1.67 -29.50 -2.52
C LYS A 213 1.68 -29.86 -4.01
N ASP A 214 0.56 -29.60 -4.71
CA ASP A 214 0.36 -30.00 -6.11
C ASP A 214 0.63 -28.85 -7.10
N HIS A 215 0.40 -27.61 -6.65
CA HIS A 215 0.51 -26.43 -7.52
C HIS A 215 1.08 -25.21 -6.79
N PRO A 216 2.10 -24.53 -7.37
CA PRO A 216 2.58 -23.27 -6.83
C PRO A 216 1.47 -22.21 -6.85
N TRP A 217 1.54 -21.26 -5.94
CA TRP A 217 0.63 -20.11 -5.83
C TRP A 217 -0.83 -20.46 -5.53
N ARG A 218 -1.10 -21.67 -5.05
CA ARG A 218 -2.44 -22.11 -4.67
C ARG A 218 -2.52 -22.53 -3.21
N ARG A 219 -3.73 -22.52 -2.70
CA ARG A 219 -4.07 -23.12 -1.42
C ARG A 219 -4.22 -24.64 -1.59
N ALA A 220 -3.96 -25.37 -0.53
CA ALA A 220 -4.34 -26.77 -0.47
C ALA A 220 -5.87 -26.93 -0.61
N GLY A 221 -6.28 -27.99 -1.28
CA GLY A 221 -7.70 -28.40 -1.29
C GLY A 221 -8.11 -28.97 0.07
N GLY A 222 -9.40 -28.89 0.40
CA GLY A 222 -9.93 -29.49 1.62
C GLY A 222 -10.85 -28.57 2.43
N ASP A 223 -11.01 -28.88 3.71
CA ASP A 223 -11.88 -28.15 4.64
C ASP A 223 -11.17 -26.99 5.37
N GLY A 224 -9.92 -26.71 5.00
CA GLY A 224 -9.10 -25.66 5.60
C GLY A 224 -8.59 -26.00 7.00
N ARG A 225 -8.49 -27.28 7.36
CA ARG A 225 -7.83 -27.73 8.59
C ARG A 225 -6.35 -27.91 8.38
N VAL A 226 -5.61 -27.41 9.34
CA VAL A 226 -4.16 -27.55 9.42
C VAL A 226 -3.80 -28.94 9.92
N GLY A 227 -2.98 -29.63 9.18
CA GLY A 227 -2.43 -30.94 9.53
C GLY A 227 -0.99 -30.90 10.00
N GLU A 228 -0.55 -31.98 10.61
CA GLU A 228 0.88 -32.19 10.90
C GLU A 228 1.68 -32.22 9.59
N GLY A 229 2.81 -31.54 9.53
CA GLY A 229 3.66 -31.45 8.35
C GLY A 229 3.19 -30.46 7.29
N ASP A 230 2.14 -29.69 7.53
CA ASP A 230 1.71 -28.67 6.61
C ASP A 230 2.57 -27.39 6.70
N LEU A 231 2.72 -26.75 5.55
CA LEU A 231 3.26 -25.38 5.44
C LEU A 231 2.08 -24.39 5.38
N VAL A 232 1.95 -23.57 6.41
CA VAL A 232 0.86 -22.62 6.57
C VAL A 232 1.37 -21.21 6.37
N ALA A 233 0.91 -20.55 5.32
CA ALA A 233 1.19 -19.15 5.09
C ALA A 233 0.24 -18.28 5.93
N LEU A 234 0.81 -17.36 6.68
CA LEU A 234 0.13 -16.31 7.41
C LEU A 234 0.49 -14.95 6.79
N SER A 235 -0.48 -14.08 6.62
CA SER A 235 -0.29 -12.74 6.06
C SER A 235 -1.14 -11.76 6.85
N ALA A 236 -0.49 -10.75 7.40
CA ALA A 236 -1.17 -9.62 8.03
C ALA A 236 -0.95 -8.37 7.17
N GLY A 237 -2.03 -7.68 6.87
CA GLY A 237 -2.00 -6.45 6.11
C GLY A 237 -2.98 -5.45 6.66
N VAL A 238 -2.50 -4.27 6.99
CA VAL A 238 -3.27 -3.23 7.67
C VAL A 238 -3.33 -1.96 6.84
N LEU A 239 -4.44 -1.24 6.97
CA LEU A 239 -4.56 0.15 6.56
C LEU A 239 -4.60 1.01 7.83
N ALA A 240 -3.44 1.47 8.27
CA ALA A 240 -3.30 2.31 9.46
C ALA A 240 -2.90 3.72 9.08
N ASP A 241 -3.61 4.73 9.57
CA ASP A 241 -3.40 6.14 9.24
C ASP A 241 -3.31 6.44 7.73
N GLY A 242 -3.95 5.58 6.91
CA GLY A 242 -3.96 5.64 5.47
C GLY A 242 -2.80 4.91 4.80
N TYR A 243 -1.81 4.47 5.53
CA TYR A 243 -0.70 3.69 5.00
C TYR A 243 -1.02 2.20 4.99
N VAL A 244 -0.71 1.58 3.87
CA VAL A 244 -0.77 0.12 3.71
C VAL A 244 0.55 -0.46 4.19
N ALA A 245 0.47 -1.41 5.10
CA ALA A 245 1.60 -2.20 5.55
C ALA A 245 1.26 -3.69 5.44
N GLU A 246 2.22 -4.49 5.00
CA GLU A 246 2.04 -5.92 4.77
C GLU A 246 3.25 -6.68 5.28
N VAL A 247 2.98 -7.80 5.96
CA VAL A 247 4.00 -8.77 6.37
C VAL A 247 3.44 -10.19 6.21
N ALA A 248 4.26 -11.13 5.75
CA ALA A 248 3.84 -12.51 5.62
C ALA A 248 4.97 -13.49 5.96
N ARG A 249 4.58 -14.62 6.54
CA ARG A 249 5.47 -15.75 6.84
C ARG A 249 4.78 -17.06 6.55
N THR A 250 5.54 -18.04 6.13
CA THR A 250 5.07 -19.44 6.15
C THR A 250 5.69 -20.15 7.34
N LEU A 251 4.86 -20.88 8.07
CA LEU A 251 5.24 -21.67 9.24
C LEU A 251 5.00 -23.16 8.96
N HIS A 252 5.90 -24.00 9.44
CA HIS A 252 5.73 -25.45 9.39
C HIS A 252 5.03 -25.96 10.66
N VAL A 253 4.12 -26.90 10.51
CA VAL A 253 3.40 -27.51 11.63
C VAL A 253 4.11 -28.78 12.07
N GLY A 254 4.59 -28.81 13.29
CA GLY A 254 5.42 -29.89 13.84
C GLY A 254 6.90 -29.78 13.47
N ASP A 255 7.66 -30.87 13.67
CA ASP A 255 9.10 -30.87 13.42
C ASP A 255 9.42 -30.90 11.92
N PRO A 256 10.16 -29.91 11.39
CA PRO A 256 10.46 -29.85 9.96
C PRO A 256 11.43 -30.97 9.55
N THR A 257 11.13 -31.62 8.42
CA THR A 257 12.04 -32.58 7.78
C THR A 257 13.24 -31.86 7.14
N ASP A 258 14.30 -32.60 6.76
CA ASP A 258 15.44 -32.02 6.05
C ASP A 258 15.04 -31.39 4.71
N ALA A 259 14.03 -31.94 4.03
CA ALA A 259 13.49 -31.38 2.81
C ALA A 259 12.82 -30.00 3.07
N VAL A 260 12.04 -29.90 4.13
CA VAL A 260 11.42 -28.62 4.54
C VAL A 260 12.48 -27.62 4.94
N ARG A 261 13.48 -28.02 5.74
CA ARG A 261 14.62 -27.15 6.08
C ARG A 261 15.38 -26.67 4.85
N SER A 262 15.52 -27.53 3.83
CA SER A 262 16.15 -27.14 2.56
C SER A 262 15.32 -26.11 1.80
N LEU A 263 13.98 -26.23 1.84
CA LEU A 263 13.07 -25.25 1.21
C LEU A 263 13.17 -23.86 1.87
N TYR A 264 13.29 -23.82 3.20
CA TYR A 264 13.54 -22.56 3.92
C TYR A 264 14.89 -21.94 3.56
N ARG A 265 15.97 -22.73 3.47
CA ARG A 265 17.29 -22.20 3.05
C ARG A 265 17.25 -21.61 1.63
N ARG A 266 16.57 -22.27 0.68
CA ARG A 266 16.38 -21.72 -0.67
C ARG A 266 15.64 -20.37 -0.64
N ARG A 267 14.60 -20.25 0.22
CA ARG A 267 13.88 -19.00 0.40
C ARG A 267 14.80 -17.93 1.00
N ASP A 268 15.64 -18.26 1.98
CA ASP A 268 16.58 -17.32 2.60
C ASP A 268 17.64 -16.84 1.59
N GLU A 269 18.20 -17.73 0.79
CA GLU A 269 19.12 -17.38 -0.30
C GLU A 269 18.48 -16.46 -1.35
N LEU A 270 17.22 -16.71 -1.71
CA LEU A 270 16.45 -15.83 -2.57
C LEU A 270 16.20 -14.48 -1.91
N TRP A 271 15.83 -14.49 -0.62
CA TRP A 271 15.54 -13.27 0.14
C TRP A 271 16.75 -12.34 0.22
N ASP A 272 17.93 -12.87 0.53
CA ASP A 272 19.16 -12.08 0.56
C ASP A 272 19.44 -11.38 -0.78
N ARG A 273 19.22 -12.08 -1.89
CA ARG A 273 19.36 -11.51 -3.24
C ARG A 273 18.32 -10.42 -3.54
N LEU A 274 17.08 -10.63 -3.12
CA LEU A 274 16.00 -9.67 -3.28
C LEU A 274 16.27 -8.38 -2.50
N VAL A 275 16.73 -8.51 -1.26
CA VAL A 275 17.10 -7.35 -0.44
C VAL A 275 18.27 -6.61 -1.07
N GLU A 276 19.34 -7.32 -1.49
CA GLU A 276 20.51 -6.71 -2.12
C GLU A 276 20.14 -5.99 -3.44
N ALA A 277 19.14 -6.47 -4.17
CA ALA A 277 18.64 -5.81 -5.37
C ALA A 277 17.97 -4.46 -5.10
N CYS A 278 17.50 -4.19 -3.87
CA CYS A 278 16.81 -2.96 -3.49
C CYS A 278 17.79 -1.79 -3.24
N ARG A 279 18.71 -1.51 -4.18
CA ARG A 279 19.67 -0.40 -4.08
C ARG A 279 19.29 0.76 -5.00
N PRO A 280 19.57 2.01 -4.58
CA PRO A 280 19.36 3.17 -5.46
C PRO A 280 20.12 3.01 -6.79
N GLY A 281 19.46 3.36 -7.89
CA GLY A 281 20.02 3.28 -9.24
C GLY A 281 19.94 1.91 -9.89
N ASN A 282 19.60 0.85 -9.17
CA ASN A 282 19.31 -0.44 -9.81
C ASN A 282 18.00 -0.36 -10.60
N PRO A 283 17.91 -1.02 -11.76
CA PRO A 283 16.63 -1.19 -12.44
C PRO A 283 15.73 -2.06 -11.57
N THR A 284 14.43 -1.80 -11.57
CA THR A 284 13.49 -2.61 -10.79
C THR A 284 13.44 -4.07 -11.24
N SER A 285 13.90 -4.36 -12.49
CA SER A 285 14.08 -5.71 -13.01
C SER A 285 15.12 -6.53 -12.23
N ALA A 286 16.05 -5.90 -11.49
CA ALA A 286 17.02 -6.61 -10.65
C ALA A 286 16.34 -7.55 -9.62
N LEU A 287 15.09 -7.22 -9.21
CA LEU A 287 14.29 -8.10 -8.36
C LEU A 287 13.79 -9.36 -9.12
N LEU A 288 13.54 -9.26 -10.41
CA LEU A 288 13.22 -10.43 -11.26
C LEU A 288 14.48 -11.27 -11.49
N ASP A 289 15.59 -10.61 -11.73
CA ASP A 289 16.89 -11.26 -11.95
C ASP A 289 17.36 -12.02 -10.69
N ALA A 290 17.00 -11.54 -9.49
CA ALA A 290 17.27 -12.24 -8.23
C ALA A 290 16.63 -13.63 -8.17
N TYR A 291 15.41 -13.77 -8.65
CA TYR A 291 14.74 -15.08 -8.79
C TYR A 291 15.47 -15.99 -9.79
N GLU A 292 15.83 -15.46 -10.95
CA GLU A 292 16.55 -16.22 -11.98
C GLU A 292 17.92 -16.70 -11.47
N GLN A 293 18.66 -15.83 -10.76
CA GLN A 293 19.96 -16.16 -10.16
C GLN A 293 19.84 -17.17 -9.02
N ALA A 294 18.74 -17.19 -8.29
CA ALA A 294 18.46 -18.20 -7.28
C ALA A 294 17.99 -19.54 -7.88
N GLY A 295 17.69 -19.57 -9.21
CA GLY A 295 17.12 -20.74 -9.88
C GLY A 295 15.66 -20.99 -9.52
N GLU A 296 14.95 -19.98 -8.99
CA GLU A 296 13.57 -20.08 -8.58
C GLU A 296 12.63 -19.56 -9.68
N PRO A 297 11.47 -20.20 -9.89
CA PRO A 297 10.52 -19.75 -10.88
C PRO A 297 9.87 -18.42 -10.49
N LEU A 298 9.79 -17.51 -11.44
CA LEU A 298 9.12 -16.23 -11.25
C LEU A 298 7.63 -16.42 -10.92
N PRO A 299 7.12 -15.72 -9.90
CA PRO A 299 5.71 -15.79 -9.56
C PRO A 299 4.81 -15.14 -10.62
N ALA A 300 3.56 -15.59 -10.68
CA ALA A 300 2.53 -14.99 -11.52
C ALA A 300 2.07 -13.61 -11.02
N MET A 301 2.30 -13.33 -9.73
CA MET A 301 2.00 -12.04 -9.10
C MET A 301 3.26 -11.19 -8.98
N PRO A 302 3.15 -9.88 -8.72
CA PRO A 302 4.31 -9.03 -8.53
C PRO A 302 5.26 -9.54 -7.45
N VAL A 303 6.57 -9.55 -7.75
CA VAL A 303 7.63 -9.85 -6.77
C VAL A 303 7.87 -8.70 -5.82
N ALA A 304 7.53 -7.48 -6.24
CA ALA A 304 7.55 -6.31 -5.39
C ALA A 304 6.56 -5.25 -5.88
N HIS A 305 6.10 -4.42 -4.96
CA HIS A 305 5.36 -3.20 -5.27
C HIS A 305 5.66 -2.12 -4.23
N GLY A 306 5.49 -0.85 -4.62
CA GLY A 306 5.67 0.27 -3.70
C GLY A 306 4.58 0.27 -2.62
N LEU A 307 4.99 0.47 -1.38
CA LEU A 307 4.11 0.70 -0.24
C LEU A 307 3.91 2.19 0.01
N GLY A 308 2.71 2.56 0.45
CA GLY A 308 2.34 3.93 0.78
C GLY A 308 0.87 4.03 1.14
N LEU A 309 0.15 4.97 0.56
CA LEU A 309 -1.31 5.12 0.71
C LEU A 309 -2.09 4.14 -0.18
N GLY A 310 -1.47 3.06 -0.59
CA GLY A 310 -1.98 2.01 -1.45
C GLY A 310 -0.82 1.26 -2.09
N PHE A 311 -1.09 0.56 -3.18
CA PHE A 311 -0.05 0.00 -4.04
C PHE A 311 0.52 1.14 -4.89
N ASP A 312 1.64 1.69 -4.44
CA ASP A 312 2.36 2.74 -5.16
C ASP A 312 3.33 2.13 -6.19
N PRO A 313 3.76 2.89 -7.21
CA PRO A 313 4.85 2.44 -8.08
C PRO A 313 6.17 2.34 -7.28
N PRO A 314 7.11 1.47 -7.75
CA PRO A 314 6.99 0.58 -8.91
C PRO A 314 6.13 -0.66 -8.62
N VAL A 315 5.65 -1.31 -9.69
CA VAL A 315 5.10 -2.67 -9.62
C VAL A 315 6.01 -3.57 -10.46
N VAL A 316 6.68 -4.50 -9.79
CA VAL A 316 7.69 -5.37 -10.40
C VAL A 316 7.09 -6.76 -10.63
N SER A 317 6.86 -7.10 -11.89
CA SER A 317 6.25 -8.36 -12.29
C SER A 317 6.86 -8.84 -13.60
N GLN A 318 6.88 -10.15 -13.82
CA GLN A 318 7.33 -10.77 -15.06
C GLN A 318 6.60 -10.19 -16.30
N ASN A 319 5.30 -9.90 -16.16
CA ASN A 319 4.49 -9.34 -17.24
C ASN A 319 4.82 -7.86 -17.56
N LEU A 320 5.60 -7.20 -16.70
CA LEU A 320 6.02 -5.80 -16.83
C LEU A 320 7.55 -5.68 -16.95
N ARG A 321 8.25 -6.73 -17.35
CA ARG A 321 9.73 -6.76 -17.40
C ARG A 321 10.33 -5.60 -18.21
N SER A 322 9.79 -5.28 -19.37
CA SER A 322 10.28 -4.18 -20.21
C SER A 322 10.17 -2.80 -19.51
N THR A 323 9.11 -2.60 -18.72
CA THR A 323 8.98 -1.40 -17.90
C THR A 323 9.97 -1.45 -16.73
N ALA A 324 10.15 -2.61 -16.10
CA ALA A 324 11.06 -2.80 -14.99
C ALA A 324 12.54 -2.60 -15.36
N GLU A 325 12.94 -2.86 -16.59
CA GLU A 325 14.29 -2.63 -17.09
C GLU A 325 14.66 -1.15 -17.21
N SER A 326 13.68 -0.29 -17.48
CA SER A 326 13.86 1.16 -17.61
C SER A 326 13.51 1.96 -16.35
N ASP A 327 12.79 1.35 -15.40
CA ASP A 327 12.35 1.97 -14.18
C ASP A 327 13.38 1.75 -13.06
N LEU A 328 13.95 2.84 -12.53
CA LEU A 328 15.04 2.76 -11.57
C LEU A 328 14.50 2.89 -10.13
N LEU A 329 15.14 2.17 -9.21
CA LEU A 329 14.94 2.36 -7.77
C LEU A 329 15.57 3.68 -7.33
N GLU A 330 14.82 4.45 -6.57
CA GLU A 330 15.25 5.75 -6.03
C GLU A 330 15.32 5.68 -4.50
N GLU A 331 16.27 6.39 -3.93
CA GLU A 331 16.38 6.55 -2.49
C GLU A 331 15.05 7.06 -1.89
N GLY A 332 14.63 6.45 -0.78
CA GLY A 332 13.37 6.75 -0.12
C GLY A 332 12.16 5.99 -0.64
N MET A 333 12.29 5.17 -1.68
CA MET A 333 11.24 4.21 -2.02
C MET A 333 11.07 3.17 -0.93
N VAL A 334 9.83 2.77 -0.67
CA VAL A 334 9.51 1.65 0.23
C VAL A 334 8.75 0.61 -0.57
N LEU A 335 9.25 -0.61 -0.57
CA LEU A 335 8.74 -1.73 -1.35
C LEU A 335 8.23 -2.84 -0.43
N ALA A 336 7.07 -3.41 -0.72
CA ALA A 336 6.72 -4.74 -0.25
C ALA A 336 7.42 -5.75 -1.17
N VAL A 337 8.40 -6.45 -0.65
CA VAL A 337 9.20 -7.43 -1.39
C VAL A 337 8.75 -8.83 -1.00
N THR A 338 8.54 -9.68 -1.99
CA THR A 338 8.03 -11.04 -1.79
C THR A 338 9.08 -12.07 -2.21
N GLY A 339 9.50 -12.92 -1.27
CA GLY A 339 10.24 -14.15 -1.53
C GLY A 339 9.31 -15.34 -1.49
N TYR A 340 9.33 -16.17 -2.53
CA TYR A 340 8.48 -17.34 -2.65
C TYR A 340 9.23 -18.49 -3.31
N VAL A 341 9.29 -19.60 -2.65
CA VAL A 341 9.81 -20.86 -3.18
C VAL A 341 8.79 -21.95 -2.99
N TRP A 342 8.76 -22.90 -3.92
CA TRP A 342 7.80 -24.00 -3.89
C TRP A 342 8.46 -25.31 -4.29
N GLU A 343 8.00 -26.40 -3.70
CA GLU A 343 8.46 -27.75 -4.03
C GLU A 343 7.25 -28.70 -4.10
N PRO A 344 7.14 -29.55 -5.13
CA PRO A 344 6.13 -30.60 -5.18
C PRO A 344 6.17 -31.46 -3.90
N ASP A 345 5.00 -31.92 -3.47
CA ASP A 345 4.78 -32.75 -2.29
C ASP A 345 5.08 -32.07 -0.94
N LEU A 346 5.75 -30.92 -0.91
CA LEU A 346 6.04 -30.14 0.30
C LEU A 346 5.13 -28.93 0.46
N GLY A 347 4.95 -28.15 -0.61
CA GLY A 347 4.23 -26.88 -0.59
C GLY A 347 5.15 -25.67 -0.80
N ALA A 348 4.76 -24.51 -0.28
CA ALA A 348 5.49 -23.26 -0.47
C ALA A 348 6.00 -22.66 0.83
N VAL A 349 7.17 -22.05 0.79
CA VAL A 349 7.65 -21.10 1.80
C VAL A 349 7.58 -19.69 1.21
N PHE A 350 6.82 -18.82 1.86
CA PHE A 350 6.50 -17.48 1.44
C PHE A 350 6.90 -16.47 2.53
N THR A 351 7.57 -15.41 2.13
CA THR A 351 7.85 -14.25 2.98
C THR A 351 7.49 -12.96 2.25
N ARG A 352 7.01 -11.97 2.97
CA ARG A 352 6.83 -10.61 2.48
C ARG A 352 7.23 -9.63 3.56
N ASP A 353 8.07 -8.67 3.19
CA ASP A 353 8.55 -7.63 4.08
C ASP A 353 8.60 -6.28 3.38
N ALA A 354 8.56 -5.21 4.18
CA ALA A 354 8.78 -3.85 3.70
C ALA A 354 10.28 -3.54 3.71
N VAL A 355 10.79 -3.10 2.54
CA VAL A 355 12.20 -2.72 2.36
C VAL A 355 12.28 -1.28 1.90
N VAL A 356 13.05 -0.45 2.61
CA VAL A 356 13.42 0.90 2.19
C VAL A 356 14.64 0.84 1.29
N VAL A 357 14.59 1.53 0.16
CA VAL A 357 15.75 1.81 -0.68
C VAL A 357 16.51 2.97 -0.02
N GLY A 358 17.48 2.66 0.84
CA GLY A 358 18.24 3.66 1.60
C GLY A 358 19.49 4.12 0.85
N ALA A 359 20.02 5.30 1.20
CA ALA A 359 21.24 5.88 0.61
C ALA A 359 22.46 4.94 0.75
N ASP A 360 22.62 4.34 1.91
CA ASP A 360 23.74 3.44 2.24
C ASP A 360 23.45 1.97 1.87
N GLY A 361 22.26 1.67 1.38
CA GLY A 361 21.78 0.34 1.02
C GLY A 361 20.36 0.05 1.53
N PRO A 362 19.83 -1.14 1.22
CA PRO A 362 18.48 -1.51 1.60
C PRO A 362 18.34 -1.68 3.13
N GLU A 363 17.20 -1.24 3.66
CA GLU A 363 16.81 -1.44 5.05
C GLU A 363 15.49 -2.21 5.12
N VAL A 364 15.50 -3.38 5.77
CA VAL A 364 14.27 -4.13 6.05
C VAL A 364 13.59 -3.48 7.26
N LEU A 365 12.35 -3.01 7.07
CA LEU A 365 11.61 -2.31 8.13
C LEU A 365 10.94 -3.25 9.13
N THR A 366 10.60 -4.46 8.70
CA THR A 366 9.97 -5.48 9.54
C THR A 366 10.96 -6.06 10.55
N GLN A 367 10.47 -6.35 11.74
CA GLN A 367 11.25 -6.94 12.84
C GLN A 367 11.00 -8.44 13.02
N THR A 368 9.93 -8.96 12.38
CA THR A 368 9.57 -10.38 12.45
C THR A 368 10.64 -11.22 11.76
N PRO A 369 11.25 -12.19 12.47
CA PRO A 369 12.28 -13.04 11.90
C PRO A 369 11.80 -13.77 10.62
N THR A 370 12.72 -13.96 9.68
CA THR A 370 12.45 -14.67 8.42
C THR A 370 12.84 -16.15 8.48
N ASP A 371 13.71 -16.53 9.39
CA ASP A 371 14.23 -17.88 9.52
C ASP A 371 13.24 -18.86 10.18
N SER A 372 13.39 -20.14 9.86
CA SER A 372 12.53 -21.20 10.37
C SER A 372 12.71 -21.47 11.86
N GLU A 373 13.87 -21.12 12.45
CA GLU A 373 14.17 -21.40 13.85
C GLU A 373 13.43 -20.44 14.80
N ALA A 374 13.19 -19.20 14.37
CA ALA A 374 12.43 -18.23 15.15
C ALA A 374 10.91 -18.47 15.13
N ALA A 375 10.41 -19.25 14.20
CA ALA A 375 8.98 -19.61 14.13
C ALA A 375 8.56 -20.66 15.18
N HIS A 376 9.51 -21.22 15.92
CA HIS A 376 9.31 -22.24 16.95
C HIS A 376 9.67 -21.77 18.38
N ALA A 377 10.02 -20.49 18.54
CA ALA A 377 10.26 -19.84 19.83
C ALA A 377 9.04 -19.05 20.31
#